data_99beef8b5b9c762ccc90d1fdc74d2a04
#
_entry.id   99beef8b5b9c762ccc90d1fdc74d2a04
#
_cell.length_a   1.000
_cell.length_b   1.000
_cell.length_c   1.000
_cell.angle_alpha   90.00
_cell.angle_beta   90.00
_cell.angle_gamma   90.00
#
_symmetry.space_group_name_H-M   'P 1'
#
loop_
_entity.id
_entity.type
_entity.pdbx_description
1 polymer ?
#
loop_
_entity_poly.entity_id
_entity_poly.type
_entity_poly.pdbx_seq_one_letter_code
_entity_poly.pdbx_strand_id
1 'polypeptide(L)'
;MGNVVRFGLICLILSVLAAPAMAQPPAAGAPAAPAIKVGPMNLGAAIGAGLVILGAGLGIGRIGGQAVEGMSRQPEAAGNIQTAMIISAALIEGATFFALIVCMLFNS
;
A
#
# COMPACT_ATOMS: atom_id res chain seq x y z
N MET A 1 24.67 -14.47 4.45
CA MET A 1 24.41 -13.63 5.66
C MET A 1 24.72 -12.14 5.46
N GLY A 2 25.71 -11.73 4.64
CA GLY A 2 26.10 -10.32 4.46
C GLY A 2 25.03 -9.41 3.83
N ASN A 3 24.22 -9.90 2.92
CA ASN A 3 23.24 -9.06 2.21
C ASN A 3 22.01 -8.73 3.06
N VAL A 4 21.53 -9.66 3.88
CA VAL A 4 20.40 -9.44 4.78
C VAL A 4 20.74 -8.41 5.86
N VAL A 5 21.95 -8.48 6.40
CA VAL A 5 22.46 -7.50 7.37
C VAL A 5 22.60 -6.12 6.74
N ARG A 6 23.08 -6.03 5.48
CA ARG A 6 23.19 -4.76 4.74
C ARG A 6 21.82 -4.14 4.46
N PHE A 7 20.84 -4.95 4.03
CA PHE A 7 19.47 -4.47 3.82
C PHE A 7 18.83 -3.99 5.13
N GLY A 8 19.00 -4.72 6.22
CA GLY A 8 18.49 -4.29 7.53
C GLY A 8 19.11 -2.97 8.00
N LEU A 9 20.42 -2.80 7.77
CA LEU A 9 21.12 -1.56 8.13
C LEU A 9 20.67 -0.36 7.27
N ILE A 10 20.44 -0.57 5.97
CA ILE A 10 19.95 0.48 5.06
C ILE A 10 18.53 0.90 5.45
N CYS A 11 17.63 -0.04 5.76
CA CYS A 11 16.29 0.28 6.23
C CYS A 11 16.29 1.04 7.56
N LEU A 12 17.19 0.67 8.47
CA LEU A 12 17.35 1.34 9.76
C LEU A 12 17.91 2.77 9.59
N ILE A 13 18.86 2.96 8.68
CA ILE A 13 19.43 4.29 8.36
C ILE A 13 18.36 5.17 7.71
N LEU A 14 17.57 4.63 6.76
CA LEU A 14 16.48 5.37 6.11
C LEU A 14 15.39 5.76 7.09
N SER A 15 15.04 4.90 8.06
CA SER A 15 14.04 5.22 9.08
C SER A 15 14.53 6.29 10.06
N VAL A 16 15.81 6.28 10.41
CA VAL A 16 16.43 7.30 11.28
C VAL A 16 16.57 8.66 10.57
N LEU A 17 16.86 8.66 9.26
CA LEU A 17 16.90 9.89 8.45
C LEU A 17 15.51 10.49 8.18
N ALA A 18 14.45 9.68 8.17
CA ALA A 18 13.07 10.16 8.01
C ALA A 18 12.49 10.73 9.32
N ALA A 19 13.01 10.36 10.48
CA ALA A 19 12.48 10.77 11.78
C ALA A 19 12.54 12.31 12.03
N PRO A 20 13.60 13.06 11.63
CA PRO A 20 13.64 14.50 11.90
C PRO A 20 12.67 15.33 11.05
N ALA A 21 12.19 14.81 9.91
CA ALA A 21 11.24 15.54 9.06
C ALA A 21 9.84 15.68 9.69
N MET A 22 9.50 14.82 10.65
CA MET A 22 8.21 14.86 11.36
C MET A 22 8.26 15.66 12.68
N ALA A 23 9.44 16.08 13.10
CA ALA A 23 9.65 16.74 14.40
C ALA A 23 9.89 18.26 14.28
N GLN A 24 9.70 18.87 13.10
CA GLN A 24 9.85 20.32 12.99
C GLN A 24 8.65 21.01 13.66
N PRO A 25 8.89 21.84 14.69
CA PRO A 25 7.84 22.71 15.21
C PRO A 25 7.37 23.65 14.10
N PRO A 26 6.07 23.96 14.01
CA PRO A 26 5.55 24.87 13.01
C PRO A 26 6.32 26.19 13.06
N ALA A 27 6.79 26.67 11.91
CA ALA A 27 7.47 27.95 11.81
C ALA A 27 6.59 29.04 12.44
N ALA A 28 7.16 29.86 13.30
CA ALA A 28 6.45 30.97 13.94
C ALA A 28 5.84 31.88 12.86
N GLY A 29 4.51 31.94 12.79
CA GLY A 29 3.77 32.73 11.80
C GLY A 29 3.15 31.92 10.63
N ALA A 30 3.36 30.60 10.53
CA ALA A 30 2.59 29.78 9.60
C ALA A 30 1.13 29.69 10.08
N PRO A 31 0.11 29.85 9.18
CA PRO A 31 -1.27 29.61 9.56
C PRO A 31 -1.36 28.16 10.09
N ALA A 32 -1.97 28.00 11.26
CA ALA A 32 -2.16 26.68 11.85
C ALA A 32 -2.82 25.77 10.82
N ALA A 33 -2.16 24.67 10.49
CA ALA A 33 -2.78 23.65 9.64
C ALA A 33 -4.14 23.29 10.28
N PRO A 34 -5.21 23.15 9.48
CA PRO A 34 -6.51 22.81 10.01
C PRO A 34 -6.35 21.54 10.87
N ALA A 35 -6.69 21.66 12.16
CA ALA A 35 -6.63 20.52 13.06
C ALA A 35 -7.55 19.45 12.49
N ILE A 36 -6.99 18.30 12.10
CA ILE A 36 -7.76 17.14 11.72
C ILE A 36 -8.53 16.76 12.98
N LYS A 37 -9.83 17.09 13.02
CA LYS A 37 -10.71 16.61 14.08
C LYS A 37 -10.81 15.10 13.92
N VAL A 38 -10.03 14.38 14.70
CA VAL A 38 -10.19 12.93 14.84
C VAL A 38 -11.51 12.75 15.60
N GLY A 39 -12.59 12.59 14.86
CA GLY A 39 -13.89 12.18 15.44
C GLY A 39 -13.76 10.82 16.15
N PRO A 40 -14.81 10.36 16.83
CA PRO A 40 -14.80 9.04 17.46
C PRO A 40 -14.43 8.01 16.38
N MET A 41 -13.33 7.28 16.61
CA MET A 41 -12.80 6.31 15.66
C MET A 41 -13.87 5.25 15.39
N ASN A 42 -14.36 5.21 14.16
CA ASN A 42 -15.29 4.17 13.75
C ASN A 42 -14.49 2.87 13.50
N LEU A 43 -14.47 2.01 14.52
CA LEU A 43 -13.73 0.76 14.50
C LEU A 43 -14.14 -0.12 13.31
N GLY A 44 -15.41 -0.07 12.89
CA GLY A 44 -15.90 -0.81 11.72
C GLY A 44 -15.22 -0.37 10.42
N ALA A 45 -15.10 0.94 10.20
CA ALA A 45 -14.43 1.48 9.02
C ALA A 45 -12.94 1.15 9.01
N ALA A 46 -12.27 1.22 10.17
CA ALA A 46 -10.86 0.88 10.28
C ALA A 46 -10.59 -0.61 10.01
N ILE A 47 -11.40 -1.50 10.58
CA ILE A 47 -11.32 -2.95 10.32
C ILE A 47 -11.64 -3.24 8.84
N GLY A 48 -12.70 -2.61 8.30
CA GLY A 48 -13.08 -2.75 6.90
C GLY A 48 -11.94 -2.36 5.96
N ALA A 49 -11.32 -1.21 6.17
CA ALA A 49 -10.18 -0.76 5.38
C ALA A 49 -8.98 -1.74 5.46
N GLY A 50 -8.69 -2.24 6.66
CA GLY A 50 -7.64 -3.25 6.86
C GLY A 50 -7.91 -4.54 6.09
N LEU A 51 -9.15 -5.06 6.13
CA LEU A 51 -9.55 -6.26 5.40
C LEU A 51 -9.49 -6.08 3.89
N VAL A 52 -9.89 -4.92 3.39
CA VAL A 52 -9.82 -4.57 1.95
C VAL A 52 -8.38 -4.64 1.47
N ILE A 53 -7.44 -4.02 2.19
CA ILE A 53 -6.01 -4.01 1.82
C ILE A 53 -5.41 -5.42 1.88
N LEU A 54 -5.74 -6.19 2.92
CA LEU A 54 -5.28 -7.58 3.03
C LEU A 54 -5.79 -8.44 1.87
N GLY A 55 -7.08 -8.31 1.52
CA GLY A 55 -7.68 -9.03 0.40
C GLY A 55 -7.04 -8.67 -0.95
N ALA A 56 -6.85 -7.39 -1.20
CA ALA A 56 -6.21 -6.90 -2.41
C ALA A 56 -4.74 -7.35 -2.52
N GLY A 57 -3.98 -7.25 -1.43
CA GLY A 57 -2.58 -7.68 -1.38
C GLY A 57 -2.43 -9.17 -1.67
N LEU A 58 -3.27 -10.01 -1.08
CA LEU A 58 -3.30 -11.45 -1.35
C LEU A 58 -3.70 -11.75 -2.80
N GLY A 59 -4.71 -11.06 -3.33
CA GLY A 59 -5.18 -11.21 -4.70
C GLY A 59 -4.11 -10.86 -5.73
N ILE A 60 -3.52 -9.67 -5.62
CA ILE A 60 -2.46 -9.19 -6.52
C ILE A 60 -1.21 -10.05 -6.37
N GLY A 61 -0.81 -10.40 -5.15
CA GLY A 61 0.35 -11.26 -4.90
C GLY A 61 0.20 -12.64 -5.56
N ARG A 62 -0.99 -13.22 -5.52
CA ARG A 62 -1.27 -14.51 -6.15
C ARG A 62 -1.26 -14.42 -7.67
N ILE A 63 -1.87 -13.39 -8.24
CA ILE A 63 -1.84 -13.13 -9.69
C ILE A 63 -0.40 -12.94 -10.17
N GLY A 64 0.39 -12.11 -9.49
CA GLY A 64 1.78 -11.86 -9.83
C GLY A 64 2.64 -13.13 -9.77
N GLY A 65 2.53 -13.90 -8.69
CA GLY A 65 3.27 -15.15 -8.54
C GLY A 65 2.95 -16.16 -9.64
N GLN A 66 1.67 -16.36 -9.95
CA GLN A 66 1.23 -17.28 -11.00
C GLN A 66 1.63 -16.77 -12.40
N ALA A 67 1.61 -15.48 -12.64
CA ALA A 67 2.04 -14.89 -13.91
C ALA A 67 3.55 -15.12 -14.15
N VAL A 68 4.39 -14.85 -13.15
CA VAL A 68 5.83 -15.09 -13.23
C VAL A 68 6.13 -16.57 -13.47
N GLU A 69 5.45 -17.47 -12.77
CA GLU A 69 5.58 -18.91 -12.99
C GLU A 69 5.12 -19.31 -14.40
N GLY A 70 4.01 -18.77 -14.88
CA GLY A 70 3.52 -19.01 -16.25
C GLY A 70 4.50 -18.54 -17.31
N MET A 71 5.07 -17.33 -17.16
CA MET A 71 6.08 -16.79 -18.08
C MET A 71 7.37 -17.63 -18.10
N SER A 72 7.76 -18.21 -16.98
CA SER A 72 8.94 -19.08 -16.92
C SER A 72 8.73 -20.41 -17.66
N ARG A 73 7.49 -20.91 -17.68
CA ARG A 73 7.13 -22.16 -18.37
C ARG A 73 6.85 -21.96 -19.87
N GLN A 74 6.33 -20.79 -20.24
CA GLN A 74 5.93 -20.45 -21.61
C GLN A 74 6.45 -19.06 -22.00
N PRO A 75 7.74 -18.92 -22.27
CA PRO A 75 8.35 -17.64 -22.62
C PRO A 75 7.72 -16.98 -23.85
N GLU A 76 7.23 -17.76 -24.80
CA GLU A 76 6.53 -17.30 -26.01
C GLU A 76 5.19 -16.62 -25.73
N ALA A 77 4.55 -16.93 -24.59
CA ALA A 77 3.30 -16.34 -24.15
C ALA A 77 3.50 -15.18 -23.13
N ALA A 78 4.75 -14.86 -22.79
CA ALA A 78 5.06 -13.91 -21.71
C ALA A 78 4.36 -12.55 -21.86
N GLY A 79 4.28 -11.99 -23.08
CA GLY A 79 3.61 -10.73 -23.34
C GLY A 79 2.10 -10.76 -23.05
N ASN A 80 1.43 -11.86 -23.41
CA ASN A 80 0.01 -12.04 -23.15
C ASN A 80 -0.26 -12.24 -21.66
N ILE A 81 0.58 -13.02 -20.98
CA ILE A 81 0.48 -13.26 -19.53
C ILE A 81 0.69 -11.95 -18.76
N GLN A 82 1.70 -11.16 -19.13
CA GLN A 82 1.96 -9.87 -18.51
C GLN A 82 0.79 -8.90 -18.70
N THR A 83 0.21 -8.83 -19.88
CA THR A 83 -0.95 -7.98 -20.15
C THR A 83 -2.15 -8.39 -19.31
N ALA A 84 -2.46 -9.70 -19.26
CA ALA A 84 -3.55 -10.22 -18.44
C ALA A 84 -3.32 -9.96 -16.94
N MET A 85 -2.08 -10.11 -16.46
CA MET A 85 -1.68 -9.80 -15.10
C MET A 85 -1.93 -8.34 -14.74
N ILE A 86 -1.51 -7.41 -15.59
CA ILE A 86 -1.67 -5.97 -15.35
C ILE A 86 -3.15 -5.59 -15.32
N ILE A 87 -3.95 -6.08 -16.28
CA ILE A 87 -5.39 -5.81 -16.32
C ILE A 87 -6.08 -6.34 -15.06
N SER A 88 -5.78 -7.58 -14.66
CA SER A 88 -6.37 -8.18 -13.46
C SER A 88 -5.98 -7.44 -12.18
N ALA A 89 -4.72 -7.02 -12.07
CA ALA A 89 -4.24 -6.22 -10.94
C ALA A 89 -4.93 -4.86 -10.88
N ALA A 90 -5.07 -4.17 -12.03
CA ALA A 90 -5.75 -2.87 -12.10
C ALA A 90 -7.24 -2.95 -11.71
N LEU A 91 -7.94 -4.04 -12.06
CA LEU A 91 -9.32 -4.25 -11.65
C LEU A 91 -9.44 -4.44 -10.12
N ILE A 92 -8.52 -5.18 -9.52
CA ILE A 92 -8.46 -5.35 -8.05
C ILE A 92 -8.16 -3.99 -7.39
N GLU A 93 -7.20 -3.23 -7.91
CA GLU A 93 -6.86 -1.91 -7.40
C GLU A 93 -8.05 -0.95 -7.46
N GLY A 94 -8.77 -0.92 -8.57
CA GLY A 94 -9.97 -0.10 -8.72
C GLY A 94 -11.07 -0.45 -7.71
N ALA A 95 -11.36 -1.74 -7.53
CA ALA A 95 -12.32 -2.22 -6.54
C ALA A 95 -11.86 -1.92 -5.10
N THR A 96 -10.57 -2.08 -4.82
CA THR A 96 -9.96 -1.77 -3.53
C THR A 96 -10.09 -0.30 -3.18
N PHE A 97 -9.77 0.57 -4.14
CA PHE A 97 -9.86 2.02 -3.96
C PHE A 97 -11.30 2.46 -3.68
N PHE A 98 -12.26 1.92 -4.42
CA PHE A 98 -13.68 2.18 -4.17
C PHE A 98 -14.10 1.74 -2.76
N ALA A 99 -13.71 0.54 -2.33
CA ALA A 99 -14.03 0.03 -1.00
C ALA A 99 -13.41 0.88 0.12
N LEU A 100 -12.18 1.39 -0.08
CA LEU A 100 -11.54 2.31 0.87
C LEU A 100 -12.28 3.64 0.96
N ILE A 101 -12.76 4.19 -0.17
CA ILE A 101 -13.60 5.40 -0.18
C ILE A 101 -14.88 5.17 0.61
N VAL A 102 -15.55 4.02 0.41
CA VAL A 102 -16.75 3.67 1.17
C VAL A 102 -16.44 3.61 2.67
N CYS A 103 -15.37 2.94 3.08
CA CYS A 103 -14.95 2.90 4.48
C CYS A 103 -14.69 4.30 5.05
N MET A 104 -14.11 5.20 4.25
CA MET A 104 -13.81 6.57 4.65
C MET A 104 -15.09 7.40 4.80
N LEU A 105 -16.06 7.27 3.89
CA LEU A 105 -17.32 8.01 3.92
C LEU A 105 -18.21 7.62 5.13
N PHE A 106 -18.15 6.36 5.55
CA PHE A 106 -18.91 5.87 6.70
C PHE A 106 -18.13 5.96 8.02
N ASN A 107 -17.01 6.70 8.05
CA ASN A 107 -16.21 6.93 9.25
C ASN A 107 -16.62 8.20 10.01
N SER A 108 -17.76 8.80 9.67
CA SER A 108 -18.31 9.99 10.33
C SER A 108 -19.23 9.65 11.50
#